data_a4cc00d7e6368ce88c57c0adf2c1da3c
#
_entry.id   a4cc00d7e6368ce88c57c0adf2c1da3c
#
_cell.length_a   1.000
_cell.length_b   1.000
_cell.length_c   1.000
_cell.angle_alpha   90.00
_cell.angle_beta   90.00
_cell.angle_gamma   90.00
#
_symmetry.space_group_name_H-M   'P 1'
#
loop_
_entity.id
_entity.type
_entity.pdbx_description
1 polymer ?
#
loop_
_entity_poly.entity_id
_entity_poly.type
_entity_poly.pdbx_seq_one_letter_code
_entity_poly.pdbx_strand_id
1 'polypeptide(L)'
;MRRISAQYVFTSAGKPLRRGVVTAASDGTILSVEDTGGDLTEKSGTEFYNGIIIPGLVNCHSHLELSHMHNTLPAGGGLTEFITGVRQQRDAEPSEIVRAARDADNEMYREGVVACGDISNNSLTFNIKSTSTIRYLTFIEVFGLDLLQATARIDHALELVSDADAAGLPCHITPHAVYSVSQPLFRLIKEHIRSSSVTSLHFLESDDERKMTLGHIETAIALSKLTSQLLLVHNTVIAEDELEKLVSAPNIWFCLCPSSNMRISDKMPPVKLLIKASGRIVAGTDSLASTDHLSILGELKLLHEAAPGIPLDEIIRWGTINGARAMEMDGILGSIETGKKPGLLLIEKVDLARLRLLPDSRVRRLL
;
A
#
# COMPACT_ATOMS: atom_id res chain seq x y z
N MET A 1 11.56 -0.44 -28.59
CA MET A 1 12.48 0.24 -27.66
C MET A 1 12.11 1.71 -27.62
N ARG A 2 11.99 2.31 -26.44
CA ARG A 2 11.72 3.74 -26.23
C ARG A 2 12.84 4.34 -25.39
N ARG A 3 13.19 5.59 -25.69
CA ARG A 3 14.13 6.41 -24.90
C ARG A 3 13.33 7.57 -24.33
N ILE A 4 13.29 7.66 -23.02
CA ILE A 4 12.37 8.55 -22.30
C ILE A 4 13.17 9.39 -21.31
N SER A 5 12.94 10.70 -21.27
CA SER A 5 13.57 11.66 -20.36
C SER A 5 12.54 12.67 -19.84
N ALA A 6 12.84 13.31 -18.71
CA ALA A 6 12.08 14.43 -18.17
C ALA A 6 13.01 15.40 -17.44
N GLN A 7 12.47 16.51 -16.87
CA GLN A 7 13.27 17.39 -16.02
C GLN A 7 13.99 16.64 -14.92
N TYR A 8 13.31 15.64 -14.33
CA TYR A 8 13.92 14.72 -13.36
C TYR A 8 13.46 13.29 -13.60
N VAL A 9 14.36 12.35 -13.28
CA VAL A 9 14.06 10.92 -13.16
C VAL A 9 14.40 10.50 -11.73
N PHE A 10 13.39 10.14 -10.96
CA PHE A 10 13.54 9.57 -9.63
C PHE A 10 13.53 8.06 -9.76
N THR A 11 14.69 7.46 -9.80
CA THR A 11 14.83 6.01 -10.02
C THR A 11 14.38 5.18 -8.82
N SER A 12 14.25 5.78 -7.65
CA SER A 12 14.07 5.13 -6.35
C SER A 12 15.21 4.16 -5.95
N ALA A 13 16.26 4.06 -6.77
CA ALA A 13 17.48 3.29 -6.49
C ALA A 13 18.65 4.17 -6.05
N GLY A 14 18.58 5.48 -6.26
CA GLY A 14 19.64 6.43 -5.95
C GLY A 14 19.15 7.87 -5.91
N LYS A 15 20.03 8.82 -6.07
CA LYS A 15 19.68 10.25 -6.10
C LYS A 15 18.86 10.57 -7.37
N PRO A 16 17.98 11.59 -7.31
CA PRO A 16 17.29 12.12 -8.48
C PRO A 16 18.24 12.49 -9.61
N LEU A 17 17.95 12.02 -10.83
CA LEU A 17 18.73 12.34 -12.02
C LEU A 17 18.10 13.52 -12.75
N ARG A 18 18.85 14.60 -12.93
CA ARG A 18 18.40 15.73 -13.72
C ARG A 18 18.55 15.38 -15.20
N ARG A 19 17.42 15.44 -15.95
CA ARG A 19 17.37 15.09 -17.38
C ARG A 19 17.94 13.70 -17.71
N GLY A 20 17.92 12.78 -16.73
CA GLY A 20 18.31 11.38 -16.95
C GLY A 20 17.53 10.74 -18.10
N VAL A 21 18.13 9.76 -18.77
CA VAL A 21 17.49 9.04 -19.88
C VAL A 21 17.26 7.59 -19.47
N VAL A 22 16.00 7.15 -19.56
CA VAL A 22 15.61 5.76 -19.37
C VAL A 22 15.35 5.14 -20.74
N THR A 23 16.03 4.03 -21.02
CA THR A 23 15.76 3.22 -22.21
C THR A 23 15.00 1.97 -21.81
N ALA A 24 13.85 1.74 -22.43
CA ALA A 24 13.01 0.57 -22.16
C ALA A 24 12.69 -0.21 -23.43
N ALA A 25 12.58 -1.52 -23.28
CA ALA A 25 12.10 -2.44 -24.33
C ALA A 25 10.58 -2.27 -24.51
N SER A 26 10.04 -2.87 -25.58
CA SER A 26 8.60 -2.83 -25.87
C SER A 26 7.73 -3.52 -24.83
N ASP A 27 8.29 -4.46 -24.07
CA ASP A 27 7.62 -5.18 -22.99
C ASP A 27 7.73 -4.49 -21.61
N GLY A 28 8.30 -3.26 -21.57
CA GLY A 28 8.48 -2.47 -20.36
C GLY A 28 9.76 -2.77 -19.56
N THR A 29 10.61 -3.71 -20.03
CA THR A 29 11.89 -4.00 -19.36
C THR A 29 12.84 -2.81 -19.50
N ILE A 30 13.40 -2.35 -18.39
CA ILE A 30 14.42 -1.29 -18.39
C ILE A 30 15.73 -1.86 -18.94
N LEU A 31 16.24 -1.27 -20.00
CA LEU A 31 17.50 -1.68 -20.66
C LEU A 31 18.69 -0.88 -20.14
N SER A 32 18.51 0.41 -19.88
CA SER A 32 19.54 1.28 -19.31
C SER A 32 18.95 2.51 -18.65
N VAL A 33 19.70 3.05 -17.70
CA VAL A 33 19.47 4.37 -17.08
C VAL A 33 20.75 5.17 -17.22
N GLU A 34 20.68 6.32 -17.87
CA GLU A 34 21.82 7.21 -18.14
C GLU A 34 21.69 8.47 -17.29
N ASP A 35 22.69 8.76 -16.46
CA ASP A 35 22.84 10.06 -15.81
C ASP A 35 23.53 11.01 -16.77
N THR A 36 22.84 12.05 -17.19
CA THR A 36 23.39 13.06 -18.12
C THR A 36 24.10 14.20 -17.39
N GLY A 37 24.13 14.18 -16.06
CA GLY A 37 24.63 15.33 -15.26
C GLY A 37 23.82 16.62 -15.45
N GLY A 38 22.63 16.52 -16.08
CA GLY A 38 21.78 17.66 -16.43
C GLY A 38 22.01 18.19 -17.86
N ASP A 39 23.02 17.73 -18.56
CA ASP A 39 23.33 18.10 -19.94
C ASP A 39 22.77 17.02 -20.90
N LEU A 40 21.48 17.16 -21.22
CA LEU A 40 20.87 16.31 -22.22
C LEU A 40 21.31 16.74 -23.61
N THR A 41 22.25 15.99 -24.20
CA THR A 41 22.52 16.11 -25.62
C THR A 41 21.36 15.49 -26.38
N GLU A 42 20.73 16.24 -27.29
CA GLU A 42 19.65 15.73 -28.13
C GLU A 42 20.12 14.49 -28.89
N LYS A 43 19.54 13.35 -28.55
CA LYS A 43 19.70 12.11 -29.32
C LYS A 43 18.37 11.85 -30.01
N SER A 44 18.42 11.62 -31.32
CA SER A 44 17.25 11.29 -32.12
C SER A 44 16.43 10.17 -31.47
N GLY A 45 15.10 10.34 -31.42
CA GLY A 45 14.17 9.37 -30.85
C GLY A 45 14.06 9.40 -29.33
N THR A 46 14.58 10.43 -28.64
CA THR A 46 14.34 10.62 -27.20
C THR A 46 13.06 11.43 -26.99
N GLU A 47 12.11 10.84 -26.27
CA GLU A 47 10.89 11.49 -25.82
C GLU A 47 11.19 12.31 -24.56
N PHE A 48 10.99 13.62 -24.57
CA PHE A 48 11.21 14.48 -23.41
C PHE A 48 9.90 14.99 -22.83
N TYR A 49 9.69 14.81 -21.52
CA TYR A 49 8.47 15.20 -20.82
C TYR A 49 8.71 16.30 -19.76
N ASN A 50 7.69 17.13 -19.55
CA ASN A 50 7.71 18.13 -18.51
C ASN A 50 7.16 17.56 -17.21
N GLY A 51 8.05 17.28 -16.23
CA GLY A 51 7.68 16.69 -14.95
C GLY A 51 8.77 15.80 -14.38
N ILE A 52 8.35 14.85 -13.57
CA ILE A 52 9.23 13.88 -12.90
C ILE A 52 8.83 12.47 -13.32
N ILE A 53 9.77 11.70 -13.88
CA ILE A 53 9.56 10.27 -14.15
C ILE A 53 9.85 9.50 -12.85
N ILE A 54 8.94 8.58 -12.49
CA ILE A 54 9.04 7.69 -11.34
C ILE A 54 8.73 6.25 -11.75
N PRO A 55 9.10 5.23 -10.95
CA PRO A 55 8.56 3.87 -11.10
C PRO A 55 7.05 3.85 -10.87
N GLY A 56 6.39 2.77 -11.27
CA GLY A 56 5.01 2.50 -10.90
C GLY A 56 4.79 2.50 -9.39
N LEU A 57 3.63 2.95 -8.97
CA LEU A 57 3.24 3.08 -7.58
C LEU A 57 2.81 1.73 -6.98
N VAL A 58 3.06 1.55 -5.70
CA VAL A 58 2.73 0.35 -4.94
C VAL A 58 1.76 0.73 -3.83
N ASN A 59 0.57 0.14 -3.85
CA ASN A 59 -0.43 0.28 -2.80
C ASN A 59 -0.29 -0.86 -1.79
N CYS A 60 0.19 -0.59 -0.58
CA CYS A 60 0.48 -1.63 0.39
C CYS A 60 -0.72 -2.09 1.21
N HIS A 61 -1.87 -1.41 1.10
CA HIS A 61 -3.08 -1.76 1.83
C HIS A 61 -4.33 -1.22 1.14
N SER A 62 -5.23 -2.13 0.79
CA SER A 62 -6.53 -1.85 0.19
C SER A 62 -7.54 -2.91 0.59
N HIS A 63 -8.84 -2.61 0.45
CA HIS A 63 -9.96 -3.55 0.59
C HIS A 63 -10.84 -3.46 -0.65
N LEU A 64 -10.43 -4.09 -1.74
CA LEU A 64 -11.13 -4.03 -3.02
C LEU A 64 -12.59 -4.52 -2.92
N GLU A 65 -12.84 -5.49 -2.04
CA GLU A 65 -14.19 -6.04 -1.80
C GLU A 65 -15.18 -5.03 -1.19
N LEU A 66 -14.69 -3.93 -0.59
CA LEU A 66 -15.52 -2.86 0.00
C LEU A 66 -15.76 -1.67 -0.94
N SER A 67 -15.37 -1.77 -2.21
CA SER A 67 -15.47 -0.66 -3.17
C SER A 67 -16.91 -0.22 -3.45
N HIS A 68 -17.90 -1.12 -3.29
CA HIS A 68 -19.32 -0.79 -3.42
C HIS A 68 -19.83 0.15 -2.31
N MET A 69 -19.08 0.29 -1.22
CA MET A 69 -19.41 1.17 -0.10
C MET A 69 -18.90 2.62 -0.27
N HIS A 70 -18.46 3.00 -1.47
CA HIS A 70 -17.98 4.35 -1.73
C HIS A 70 -19.04 5.40 -1.38
N ASN A 71 -18.70 6.35 -0.51
CA ASN A 71 -19.59 7.42 -0.02
C ASN A 71 -20.86 6.94 0.72
N THR A 72 -20.93 5.71 1.19
CA THR A 72 -22.11 5.23 1.95
C THR A 72 -22.00 5.51 3.45
N LEU A 73 -20.79 5.67 3.98
CA LEU A 73 -20.55 5.90 5.40
C LEU A 73 -20.23 7.38 5.70
N PRO A 74 -20.75 7.91 6.82
CA PRO A 74 -20.45 9.27 7.26
C PRO A 74 -18.96 9.40 7.64
N ALA A 75 -18.41 10.61 7.53
CA ALA A 75 -17.08 10.95 8.01
C ALA A 75 -17.10 11.42 9.47
N GLY A 76 -15.99 11.22 10.20
CA GLY A 76 -15.74 11.82 11.50
C GLY A 76 -16.40 11.12 12.69
N GLY A 77 -17.07 9.98 12.48
CA GLY A 77 -17.74 9.24 13.56
C GLY A 77 -16.80 8.40 14.45
N GLY A 78 -15.52 8.31 14.07
CA GLY A 78 -14.53 7.47 14.74
C GLY A 78 -14.61 6.00 14.32
N LEU A 79 -13.65 5.21 14.78
CA LEU A 79 -13.47 3.82 14.37
C LEU A 79 -14.66 2.93 14.72
N THR A 80 -15.24 3.11 15.89
CA THR A 80 -16.39 2.29 16.36
C THR A 80 -17.62 2.47 15.47
N GLU A 81 -17.93 3.71 15.08
CA GLU A 81 -19.05 4.01 14.19
C GLU A 81 -18.77 3.48 12.78
N PHE A 82 -17.55 3.68 12.27
CA PHE A 82 -17.11 3.16 10.98
C PHE A 82 -17.27 1.63 10.90
N ILE A 83 -16.72 0.87 11.86
CA ILE A 83 -16.85 -0.60 11.91
C ILE A 83 -18.31 -1.03 11.96
N THR A 84 -19.14 -0.33 12.72
CA THR A 84 -20.58 -0.62 12.81
C THR A 84 -21.25 -0.43 11.46
N GLY A 85 -20.96 0.68 10.78
CA GLY A 85 -21.47 0.97 9.44
C GLY A 85 -21.03 -0.07 8.41
N VAL A 86 -19.74 -0.45 8.41
CA VAL A 86 -19.23 -1.52 7.54
C VAL A 86 -19.99 -2.83 7.78
N ARG A 87 -20.16 -3.26 9.03
CA ARG A 87 -20.89 -4.49 9.36
C ARG A 87 -22.34 -4.49 8.89
N GLN A 88 -22.99 -3.34 8.87
CA GLN A 88 -24.39 -3.20 8.44
C GLN A 88 -24.56 -3.15 6.92
N GLN A 89 -23.55 -2.69 6.18
CA GLN A 89 -23.68 -2.36 4.77
C GLN A 89 -22.74 -3.16 3.84
N ARG A 90 -21.80 -3.95 4.40
CA ARG A 90 -20.86 -4.71 3.56
C ARG A 90 -21.49 -5.82 2.74
N ASP A 91 -22.66 -6.33 3.18
CA ASP A 91 -23.38 -7.36 2.47
C ASP A 91 -24.25 -6.70 1.39
N ALA A 92 -23.90 -6.93 0.14
CA ALA A 92 -24.59 -6.45 -1.04
C ALA A 92 -24.71 -7.58 -2.07
N GLU A 93 -25.46 -7.37 -3.14
CA GLU A 93 -25.53 -8.33 -4.23
C GLU A 93 -24.13 -8.63 -4.80
N PRO A 94 -23.72 -9.88 -4.96
CA PRO A 94 -22.37 -10.24 -5.44
C PRO A 94 -21.98 -9.54 -6.75
N SER A 95 -22.93 -9.33 -7.66
CA SER A 95 -22.72 -8.63 -8.93
C SER A 95 -22.38 -7.15 -8.73
N GLU A 96 -22.92 -6.51 -7.68
CA GLU A 96 -22.61 -5.11 -7.34
C GLU A 96 -21.20 -5.00 -6.76
N ILE A 97 -20.84 -5.87 -5.83
CA ILE A 97 -19.50 -5.95 -5.25
C ILE A 97 -18.45 -6.16 -6.35
N VAL A 98 -18.68 -7.13 -7.24
CA VAL A 98 -17.76 -7.46 -8.35
C VAL A 98 -17.62 -6.28 -9.32
N ARG A 99 -18.72 -5.60 -9.65
CA ARG A 99 -18.69 -4.42 -10.54
C ARG A 99 -17.87 -3.29 -9.90
N ALA A 100 -18.18 -2.92 -8.66
CA ALA A 100 -17.48 -1.85 -7.95
C ALA A 100 -15.99 -2.18 -7.76
N ALA A 101 -15.64 -3.42 -7.43
CA ALA A 101 -14.26 -3.87 -7.32
C ALA A 101 -13.49 -3.76 -8.66
N ARG A 102 -14.14 -4.10 -9.78
CA ARG A 102 -13.53 -3.95 -11.11
C ARG A 102 -13.31 -2.48 -11.47
N ASP A 103 -14.25 -1.60 -11.14
CA ASP A 103 -14.11 -0.17 -11.38
C ASP A 103 -12.94 0.41 -10.52
N ALA A 104 -12.83 -0.04 -9.28
CA ALA A 104 -11.74 0.33 -8.36
C ALA A 104 -10.36 -0.20 -8.82
N ASP A 105 -10.26 -1.43 -9.32
CA ASP A 105 -9.05 -1.96 -9.95
C ASP A 105 -8.60 -1.10 -11.14
N ASN A 106 -9.54 -0.74 -12.00
CA ASN A 106 -9.30 0.14 -13.14
C ASN A 106 -8.90 1.56 -12.73
N GLU A 107 -9.45 2.08 -11.63
CA GLU A 107 -9.06 3.37 -11.05
C GLU A 107 -7.61 3.31 -10.56
N MET A 108 -7.27 2.35 -9.71
CA MET A 108 -5.90 2.15 -9.23
C MET A 108 -4.89 2.03 -10.38
N TYR A 109 -5.23 1.26 -11.42
CA TYR A 109 -4.38 1.16 -12.61
C TYR A 109 -4.17 2.51 -13.29
N ARG A 110 -5.22 3.31 -13.50
CA ARG A 110 -5.12 4.66 -14.08
C ARG A 110 -4.31 5.61 -13.20
N GLU A 111 -4.43 5.49 -11.88
CA GLU A 111 -3.65 6.24 -10.88
C GLU A 111 -2.20 5.73 -10.72
N GLY A 112 -1.76 4.82 -11.59
CA GLY A 112 -0.36 4.42 -11.68
C GLY A 112 0.06 3.25 -10.78
N VAL A 113 -0.87 2.59 -10.11
CA VAL A 113 -0.57 1.41 -9.26
C VAL A 113 -0.14 0.23 -10.14
N VAL A 114 0.96 -0.42 -9.78
CA VAL A 114 1.50 -1.62 -10.45
C VAL A 114 1.48 -2.85 -9.54
N ALA A 115 1.39 -2.65 -8.24
CA ALA A 115 1.20 -3.71 -7.25
C ALA A 115 0.31 -3.25 -6.11
N CYS A 116 -0.49 -4.18 -5.56
CA CYS A 116 -1.40 -3.91 -4.46
C CYS A 116 -1.41 -5.06 -3.44
N GLY A 117 -1.23 -4.72 -2.16
CA GLY A 117 -1.55 -5.59 -1.03
C GLY A 117 -3.02 -5.40 -0.67
N ASP A 118 -3.84 -6.41 -0.91
CA ASP A 118 -5.29 -6.29 -0.80
C ASP A 118 -5.89 -7.29 0.18
N ILE A 119 -6.69 -6.79 1.11
CA ILE A 119 -7.40 -7.58 2.12
C ILE A 119 -8.60 -8.28 1.48
N SER A 120 -8.83 -9.53 1.86
CA SER A 120 -9.99 -10.31 1.42
C SER A 120 -10.57 -11.15 2.55
N ASN A 121 -11.89 -11.03 2.70
CA ASN A 121 -12.71 -11.86 3.59
C ASN A 121 -13.64 -12.81 2.81
N ASN A 122 -13.61 -12.75 1.48
CA ASN A 122 -14.35 -13.61 0.56
C ASN A 122 -13.60 -13.72 -0.78
N SER A 123 -14.04 -14.61 -1.69
CA SER A 123 -13.41 -14.88 -2.99
C SER A 123 -13.98 -14.06 -4.17
N LEU A 124 -14.93 -13.13 -3.95
CA LEU A 124 -15.62 -12.40 -5.01
C LEU A 124 -14.69 -11.56 -5.90
N THR A 125 -13.57 -11.08 -5.35
CA THR A 125 -12.58 -10.27 -6.08
C THR A 125 -11.47 -11.08 -6.74
N PHE A 126 -11.35 -12.39 -6.50
CA PHE A 126 -10.21 -13.20 -6.94
C PHE A 126 -10.06 -13.25 -8.47
N ASN A 127 -11.18 -13.39 -9.20
CA ASN A 127 -11.13 -13.36 -10.65
C ASN A 127 -10.72 -12.00 -11.23
N ILE A 128 -11.03 -10.89 -10.53
CA ILE A 128 -10.57 -9.55 -10.93
C ILE A 128 -9.06 -9.47 -10.74
N LYS A 129 -8.57 -9.83 -9.57
CA LYS A 129 -7.14 -9.78 -9.21
C LYS A 129 -6.28 -10.65 -10.13
N SER A 130 -6.72 -11.88 -10.42
CA SER A 130 -5.97 -12.83 -11.25
C SER A 130 -5.88 -12.41 -12.73
N THR A 131 -6.80 -11.57 -13.20
CA THR A 131 -6.83 -11.06 -14.58
C THR A 131 -6.36 -9.62 -14.71
N SER A 132 -6.06 -8.95 -13.58
CA SER A 132 -5.60 -7.57 -13.55
C SER A 132 -4.16 -7.43 -14.05
N THR A 133 -3.84 -6.23 -14.57
CA THR A 133 -2.45 -5.81 -14.83
C THR A 133 -1.72 -5.38 -13.56
N ILE A 134 -2.43 -5.08 -12.48
CA ILE A 134 -1.87 -4.85 -11.15
C ILE A 134 -1.49 -6.20 -10.53
N ARG A 135 -0.29 -6.30 -9.96
CA ARG A 135 0.16 -7.50 -9.24
C ARG A 135 -0.41 -7.48 -7.84
N TYR A 136 -1.30 -8.40 -7.53
CA TYR A 136 -1.88 -8.50 -6.19
C TYR A 136 -1.09 -9.45 -5.30
N LEU A 137 -0.89 -9.04 -4.02
CA LEU A 137 -0.65 -9.91 -2.89
C LEU A 137 -1.93 -9.89 -2.05
N THR A 138 -2.62 -11.04 -1.96
CA THR A 138 -3.89 -11.13 -1.26
C THR A 138 -3.68 -11.50 0.20
N PHE A 139 -4.17 -10.69 1.12
CA PHE A 139 -4.19 -10.97 2.55
C PHE A 139 -5.55 -11.56 2.92
N ILE A 140 -5.60 -12.87 3.17
CA ILE A 140 -6.79 -13.56 3.68
C ILE A 140 -6.93 -13.20 5.15
N GLU A 141 -7.85 -12.29 5.43
CA GLU A 141 -7.97 -11.67 6.74
C GLU A 141 -8.86 -12.51 7.66
N VAL A 142 -8.38 -12.70 8.90
CA VAL A 142 -9.08 -13.49 9.92
C VAL A 142 -9.37 -12.63 11.14
N PHE A 143 -10.64 -12.63 11.58
CA PHE A 143 -11.10 -11.97 12.79
C PHE A 143 -12.25 -12.74 13.45
N GLY A 144 -12.46 -12.49 14.74
CA GLY A 144 -13.54 -13.07 15.54
C GLY A 144 -13.19 -13.11 17.02
N LEU A 145 -14.13 -12.70 17.86
CA LEU A 145 -13.97 -12.66 19.32
C LEU A 145 -14.61 -13.86 20.02
N ASP A 146 -15.57 -14.53 19.35
CA ASP A 146 -16.20 -15.73 19.90
C ASP A 146 -15.19 -16.89 19.94
N LEU A 147 -14.92 -17.35 21.16
CA LEU A 147 -13.94 -18.41 21.43
C LEU A 147 -14.34 -19.73 20.81
N LEU A 148 -15.63 -20.00 20.68
CA LEU A 148 -16.16 -21.23 20.13
C LEU A 148 -16.12 -21.27 18.60
N GLN A 149 -16.00 -20.11 17.97
CA GLN A 149 -15.93 -19.97 16.51
C GLN A 149 -14.49 -19.96 15.96
N ALA A 150 -13.47 -20.03 16.81
CA ALA A 150 -12.07 -19.88 16.38
C ALA A 150 -11.68 -20.90 15.29
N THR A 151 -12.04 -22.18 15.45
CA THR A 151 -11.76 -23.22 14.45
C THR A 151 -12.50 -22.95 13.14
N ALA A 152 -13.80 -22.63 13.19
CA ALA A 152 -14.57 -22.34 11.99
C ALA A 152 -14.05 -21.12 11.21
N ARG A 153 -13.49 -20.11 11.92
CA ARG A 153 -12.88 -18.93 11.28
C ARG A 153 -11.59 -19.27 10.53
N ILE A 154 -10.74 -20.12 11.12
CA ILE A 154 -9.52 -20.54 10.44
C ILE A 154 -9.81 -21.51 9.29
N ASP A 155 -10.78 -22.43 9.46
CA ASP A 155 -11.20 -23.35 8.39
C ASP A 155 -11.71 -22.56 7.18
N HIS A 156 -12.55 -21.54 7.39
CA HIS A 156 -12.99 -20.64 6.30
C HIS A 156 -11.82 -19.91 5.62
N ALA A 157 -10.84 -19.42 6.40
CA ALA A 157 -9.66 -18.79 5.81
C ALA A 157 -8.84 -19.77 4.96
N LEU A 158 -8.75 -21.05 5.36
CA LEU A 158 -8.06 -22.08 4.59
C LEU A 158 -8.82 -22.44 3.29
N GLU A 159 -10.16 -22.41 3.30
CA GLU A 159 -10.97 -22.50 2.09
C GLU A 159 -10.64 -21.35 1.12
N LEU A 160 -10.58 -20.11 1.61
CA LEU A 160 -10.21 -18.94 0.80
C LEU A 160 -8.77 -19.04 0.26
N VAL A 161 -7.83 -19.56 1.03
CA VAL A 161 -6.47 -19.85 0.54
C VAL A 161 -6.51 -20.82 -0.63
N SER A 162 -7.30 -21.91 -0.51
CA SER A 162 -7.47 -22.87 -1.60
C SER A 162 -8.09 -22.24 -2.86
N ASP A 163 -9.08 -21.37 -2.69
CA ASP A 163 -9.71 -20.63 -3.80
C ASP A 163 -8.73 -19.66 -4.46
N ALA A 164 -7.91 -18.96 -3.67
CA ALA A 164 -6.87 -18.06 -4.17
C ALA A 164 -5.79 -18.81 -4.95
N ASP A 165 -5.33 -19.95 -4.43
CA ASP A 165 -4.37 -20.83 -5.11
C ASP A 165 -4.94 -21.35 -6.45
N ALA A 166 -6.21 -21.77 -6.46
CA ALA A 166 -6.90 -22.19 -7.68
C ALA A 166 -7.03 -21.04 -8.71
N ALA A 167 -7.12 -19.79 -8.26
CA ALA A 167 -7.11 -18.60 -9.11
C ALA A 167 -5.68 -18.15 -9.51
N GLY A 168 -4.62 -18.81 -9.02
CA GLY A 168 -3.23 -18.43 -9.26
C GLY A 168 -2.80 -17.13 -8.54
N LEU A 169 -3.45 -16.78 -7.42
CA LEU A 169 -3.18 -15.56 -6.66
C LEU A 169 -2.23 -15.86 -5.50
N PRO A 170 -1.09 -15.14 -5.39
CA PRO A 170 -0.30 -15.14 -4.16
C PRO A 170 -1.16 -14.66 -2.98
N CYS A 171 -1.22 -15.47 -1.91
CA CYS A 171 -1.98 -15.09 -0.73
C CYS A 171 -1.33 -15.53 0.58
N HIS A 172 -1.63 -14.80 1.65
CA HIS A 172 -1.21 -15.12 3.01
C HIS A 172 -2.35 -14.87 4.00
N ILE A 173 -2.46 -15.75 5.01
CA ILE A 173 -3.38 -15.54 6.13
C ILE A 173 -2.83 -14.42 7.03
N THR A 174 -3.70 -13.50 7.43
CA THR A 174 -3.34 -12.36 8.28
C THR A 174 -4.39 -12.12 9.37
N PRO A 175 -4.01 -11.74 10.60
CA PRO A 175 -4.97 -11.24 11.57
C PRO A 175 -5.43 -9.83 11.18
N HIS A 176 -6.72 -9.51 11.43
CA HIS A 176 -7.25 -8.16 11.20
C HIS A 176 -6.57 -7.13 12.11
N ALA A 177 -6.81 -7.20 13.42
CA ALA A 177 -6.28 -6.30 14.43
C ALA A 177 -6.22 -7.00 15.80
N VAL A 178 -5.43 -6.46 16.73
CA VAL A 178 -5.29 -7.05 18.07
C VAL A 178 -6.62 -7.09 18.83
N TYR A 179 -7.46 -6.06 18.69
CA TYR A 179 -8.75 -5.96 19.38
C TYR A 179 -9.85 -6.86 18.80
N SER A 180 -9.70 -7.37 17.61
CA SER A 180 -10.76 -8.11 16.88
C SER A 180 -10.50 -9.61 16.76
N VAL A 181 -9.40 -10.10 17.32
CA VAL A 181 -8.99 -11.52 17.23
C VAL A 181 -8.89 -12.11 18.64
N SER A 182 -9.71 -13.14 18.92
CA SER A 182 -9.64 -13.86 20.20
C SER A 182 -8.31 -14.60 20.36
N GLN A 183 -7.87 -14.82 21.61
CA GLN A 183 -6.60 -15.51 21.90
C GLN A 183 -6.52 -16.95 21.31
N PRO A 184 -7.58 -17.77 21.34
CA PRO A 184 -7.58 -19.06 20.62
C PRO A 184 -7.41 -18.91 19.12
N LEU A 185 -8.14 -17.97 18.50
CA LEU A 185 -8.04 -17.71 17.07
C LEU A 185 -6.64 -17.20 16.68
N PHE A 186 -6.05 -16.32 17.50
CA PHE A 186 -4.71 -15.82 17.27
C PHE A 186 -3.64 -16.93 17.32
N ARG A 187 -3.83 -17.95 18.18
CA ARG A 187 -2.95 -19.12 18.20
C ARG A 187 -3.05 -19.92 16.90
N LEU A 188 -4.28 -20.18 16.42
CA LEU A 188 -4.49 -20.88 15.16
C LEU A 188 -3.92 -20.10 13.96
N ILE A 189 -4.14 -18.79 13.87
CA ILE A 189 -3.54 -17.94 12.83
C ILE A 189 -2.02 -18.09 12.79
N LYS A 190 -1.35 -18.06 13.96
CA LYS A 190 0.12 -18.20 14.04
C LYS A 190 0.63 -19.54 13.51
N GLU A 191 -0.15 -20.62 13.61
CA GLU A 191 0.21 -21.94 13.07
C GLU A 191 0.23 -21.96 11.53
N HIS A 192 -0.49 -21.02 10.89
CA HIS A 192 -0.57 -20.89 9.43
C HIS A 192 0.31 -19.78 8.85
N ILE A 193 0.88 -18.90 9.69
CA ILE A 193 1.89 -17.93 9.25
C ILE A 193 3.22 -18.66 9.06
N ARG A 194 3.82 -18.51 7.89
CA ARG A 194 5.12 -19.09 7.54
C ARG A 194 6.21 -18.01 7.60
N SER A 195 7.45 -18.41 7.82
CA SER A 195 8.60 -17.49 7.81
C SER A 195 8.83 -16.76 6.47
N SER A 196 8.22 -17.24 5.39
CA SER A 196 8.17 -16.61 4.07
C SER A 196 6.91 -15.77 3.84
N SER A 197 6.00 -15.66 4.81
CA SER A 197 4.76 -14.89 4.62
C SER A 197 4.99 -13.41 4.87
N VAL A 198 4.45 -12.57 4.00
CA VAL A 198 4.18 -11.17 4.31
C VAL A 198 2.86 -11.11 5.08
N THR A 199 2.81 -10.38 6.18
CA THR A 199 1.63 -10.29 7.03
C THR A 199 1.22 -8.83 7.22
N SER A 200 -0.07 -8.57 7.27
CA SER A 200 -0.66 -7.24 7.53
C SER A 200 -1.38 -7.24 8.87
N LEU A 201 -1.41 -6.11 9.57
CA LEU A 201 -2.13 -5.92 10.82
C LEU A 201 -2.60 -4.47 10.91
N HIS A 202 -3.92 -4.23 11.02
CA HIS A 202 -4.43 -2.93 11.41
C HIS A 202 -3.93 -2.60 12.81
N PHE A 203 -3.31 -1.44 12.96
CA PHE A 203 -2.46 -1.18 14.12
C PHE A 203 -2.53 0.28 14.55
N LEU A 204 -3.01 0.49 15.78
CA LEU A 204 -3.10 1.79 16.42
C LEU A 204 -3.76 2.84 15.50
N GLU A 205 -4.88 2.44 14.89
CA GLU A 205 -5.65 3.25 13.95
C GLU A 205 -6.33 4.43 14.65
N SER A 206 -6.77 4.22 15.91
CA SER A 206 -7.45 5.26 16.67
C SER A 206 -7.29 5.11 18.18
N ASP A 207 -7.67 6.14 18.94
CA ASP A 207 -7.75 6.06 20.40
C ASP A 207 -8.81 5.05 20.88
N ASP A 208 -9.81 4.74 20.06
CA ASP A 208 -10.81 3.73 20.40
C ASP A 208 -10.19 2.33 20.38
N GLU A 209 -9.34 2.02 19.42
CA GLU A 209 -8.58 0.77 19.40
C GLU A 209 -7.74 0.60 20.68
N ARG A 210 -7.07 1.67 21.13
CA ARG A 210 -6.29 1.63 22.39
C ARG A 210 -7.12 1.31 23.61
N LYS A 211 -8.40 1.71 23.62
CA LYS A 211 -9.33 1.42 24.72
C LYS A 211 -9.88 -0.01 24.65
N MET A 212 -9.99 -0.59 23.45
CA MET A 212 -10.57 -1.92 23.24
C MET A 212 -9.66 -3.05 23.72
N THR A 213 -8.34 -2.88 23.64
CA THR A 213 -7.39 -3.93 24.02
C THR A 213 -6.02 -3.37 24.41
N LEU A 214 -5.22 -4.23 25.01
CA LEU A 214 -3.82 -3.99 25.36
C LEU A 214 -2.93 -4.96 24.58
N GLY A 215 -1.61 -4.75 24.64
CA GLY A 215 -0.63 -5.68 24.08
C GLY A 215 -0.38 -5.53 22.58
N HIS A 216 -0.70 -4.36 21.98
CA HIS A 216 -0.46 -4.09 20.56
C HIS A 216 1.00 -4.28 20.18
N ILE A 217 1.91 -3.74 20.97
CA ILE A 217 3.36 -3.76 20.71
C ILE A 217 3.92 -5.18 20.82
N GLU A 218 3.58 -5.88 21.89
CA GLU A 218 4.00 -7.26 22.15
C GLU A 218 3.50 -8.19 21.05
N THR A 219 2.27 -7.98 20.59
CA THR A 219 1.68 -8.75 19.49
C THR A 219 2.40 -8.49 18.18
N ALA A 220 2.66 -7.23 17.84
CA ALA A 220 3.39 -6.87 16.62
C ALA A 220 4.82 -7.45 16.62
N ILE A 221 5.54 -7.36 17.76
CA ILE A 221 6.88 -7.96 17.93
C ILE A 221 6.81 -9.49 17.83
N ALA A 222 5.77 -10.12 18.39
CA ALA A 222 5.60 -11.56 18.28
C ALA A 222 5.32 -12.01 16.85
N LEU A 223 4.49 -11.28 16.10
CA LEU A 223 4.22 -11.56 14.69
C LEU A 223 5.45 -11.34 13.82
N SER A 224 6.22 -10.28 14.04
CA SER A 224 7.42 -10.01 13.25
C SER A 224 8.46 -11.12 13.30
N LYS A 225 8.46 -11.93 14.37
CA LYS A 225 9.35 -13.10 14.49
C LYS A 225 8.90 -14.32 13.69
N LEU A 226 7.65 -14.33 13.21
CA LEU A 226 7.03 -15.46 12.50
C LEU A 226 6.93 -15.23 10.99
N THR A 227 7.11 -14.00 10.55
CA THR A 227 6.84 -13.57 9.17
C THR A 227 8.09 -12.96 8.54
N SER A 228 8.18 -12.99 7.20
CA SER A 228 9.27 -12.33 6.46
C SER A 228 9.17 -10.81 6.55
N GLN A 229 7.97 -10.27 6.37
CA GLN A 229 7.66 -8.85 6.47
C GLN A 229 6.34 -8.67 7.22
N LEU A 230 6.25 -7.65 8.07
CA LEU A 230 5.03 -7.26 8.77
C LEU A 230 4.67 -5.81 8.44
N LEU A 231 3.50 -5.62 7.83
CA LEU A 231 2.92 -4.30 7.59
C LEU A 231 2.03 -3.94 8.79
N LEU A 232 2.42 -2.93 9.54
CA LEU A 232 1.56 -2.28 10.54
C LEU A 232 0.81 -1.15 9.85
N VAL A 233 -0.50 -1.28 9.72
CA VAL A 233 -1.34 -0.36 8.95
C VAL A 233 -1.93 0.71 9.85
N HIS A 234 -2.03 1.94 9.36
CA HIS A 234 -2.49 3.18 10.00
C HIS A 234 -1.46 3.85 10.90
N ASN A 235 -1.12 3.29 12.06
CA ASN A 235 -0.17 3.88 13.03
C ASN A 235 -0.54 5.29 13.50
N THR A 236 -1.82 5.66 13.47
CA THR A 236 -2.31 7.02 13.65
C THR A 236 -2.05 7.56 15.05
N VAL A 237 -2.14 6.68 16.05
CA VAL A 237 -1.99 7.05 17.47
C VAL A 237 -0.76 6.41 18.14
N ILE A 238 0.23 6.01 17.36
CA ILE A 238 1.48 5.43 17.88
C ILE A 238 2.26 6.47 18.72
N ALA A 239 2.78 6.04 19.88
CA ALA A 239 3.63 6.86 20.74
C ALA A 239 5.12 6.64 20.44
N GLU A 240 5.96 7.57 20.91
CA GLU A 240 7.41 7.51 20.63
C GLU A 240 8.10 6.29 21.24
N ASP A 241 7.79 5.96 22.48
CA ASP A 241 8.33 4.79 23.19
C ASP A 241 7.86 3.45 22.59
N GLU A 242 6.68 3.43 21.96
CA GLU A 242 6.15 2.29 21.21
C GLU A 242 6.91 2.11 19.89
N LEU A 243 7.13 3.21 19.16
CA LEU A 243 7.90 3.20 17.92
C LEU A 243 9.33 2.72 18.17
N GLU A 244 9.99 3.18 19.23
CA GLU A 244 11.34 2.76 19.60
C GLU A 244 11.46 1.23 19.80
N LYS A 245 10.44 0.59 20.39
CA LYS A 245 10.38 -0.87 20.53
C LYS A 245 10.23 -1.58 19.18
N LEU A 246 9.37 -1.05 18.31
CA LEU A 246 9.05 -1.66 17.01
C LEU A 246 10.19 -1.52 15.98
N VAL A 247 10.93 -0.42 16.00
CA VAL A 247 12.05 -0.21 15.05
C VAL A 247 13.21 -1.18 15.26
N SER A 248 13.28 -1.85 16.42
CA SER A 248 14.26 -2.90 16.68
C SER A 248 14.07 -4.14 15.82
N ALA A 249 12.85 -4.39 15.32
CA ALA A 249 12.54 -5.48 14.38
C ALA A 249 12.68 -4.97 12.92
N PRO A 250 13.67 -5.46 12.15
CA PRO A 250 14.03 -4.88 10.85
C PRO A 250 12.99 -5.16 9.74
N ASN A 251 12.10 -6.12 9.95
CA ASN A 251 11.05 -6.53 9.01
C ASN A 251 9.67 -5.91 9.30
N ILE A 252 9.57 -4.93 10.19
CA ILE A 252 8.35 -4.16 10.42
C ILE A 252 8.34 -2.95 9.49
N TRP A 253 7.24 -2.77 8.76
CA TRP A 253 6.93 -1.64 7.89
C TRP A 253 5.73 -0.87 8.42
N PHE A 254 5.77 0.45 8.36
CA PHE A 254 4.69 1.33 8.79
C PHE A 254 3.90 1.78 7.55
N CYS A 255 2.74 1.18 7.32
CA CYS A 255 1.85 1.50 6.22
C CYS A 255 0.91 2.62 6.63
N LEU A 256 0.97 3.75 5.94
CA LEU A 256 0.19 4.94 6.27
C LEU A 256 -0.94 5.13 5.25
N CYS A 257 -2.15 5.36 5.77
CA CYS A 257 -3.37 5.58 4.99
C CYS A 257 -4.01 6.93 5.42
N PRO A 258 -3.33 8.07 5.17
CA PRO A 258 -3.75 9.36 5.71
C PRO A 258 -5.15 9.78 5.33
N SER A 259 -5.62 9.52 4.10
CA SER A 259 -6.98 9.86 3.66
C SER A 259 -8.04 9.13 4.50
N SER A 260 -7.87 7.82 4.71
CA SER A 260 -8.76 7.01 5.54
C SER A 260 -8.76 7.49 6.99
N ASN A 261 -7.58 7.73 7.58
CA ASN A 261 -7.48 8.18 8.97
C ASN A 261 -8.12 9.55 9.20
N MET A 262 -7.94 10.50 8.26
CA MET A 262 -8.62 11.80 8.30
C MET A 262 -10.14 11.64 8.20
N ARG A 263 -10.62 10.78 7.30
CA ARG A 263 -12.07 10.56 7.14
C ARG A 263 -12.72 9.88 8.34
N ILE A 264 -12.07 8.88 8.93
CA ILE A 264 -12.62 8.11 10.06
C ILE A 264 -12.49 8.90 11.37
N SER A 265 -11.32 9.45 11.68
CA SER A 265 -10.96 9.94 13.02
C SER A 265 -10.51 11.40 13.05
N ASP A 266 -10.49 12.10 11.91
CA ASP A 266 -9.93 13.46 11.76
C ASP A 266 -8.49 13.57 12.30
N LYS A 267 -7.70 12.50 12.10
CA LYS A 267 -6.32 12.42 12.59
C LYS A 267 -5.34 12.02 11.49
N MET A 268 -4.27 12.80 11.37
CA MET A 268 -3.12 12.46 10.51
C MET A 268 -2.16 11.54 11.28
N PRO A 269 -1.62 10.48 10.66
CA PRO A 269 -0.52 9.71 11.25
C PRO A 269 0.64 10.62 11.62
N PRO A 270 1.38 10.36 12.73
CA PRO A 270 2.45 11.23 13.20
C PRO A 270 3.72 11.10 12.33
N VAL A 271 3.66 11.57 11.08
CA VAL A 271 4.70 11.40 10.05
C VAL A 271 6.08 11.81 10.56
N LYS A 272 6.18 12.94 11.28
CA LYS A 272 7.45 13.43 11.83
C LYS A 272 8.07 12.50 12.86
N LEU A 273 7.25 11.74 13.57
CA LEU A 273 7.71 10.70 14.49
C LEU A 273 8.16 9.45 13.71
N LEU A 274 7.32 9.01 12.75
CA LEU A 274 7.53 7.78 11.99
C LEU A 274 8.77 7.81 11.08
N ILE A 275 9.25 8.99 10.68
CA ILE A 275 10.52 9.13 9.93
C ILE A 275 11.70 8.50 10.70
N LYS A 276 11.64 8.47 12.04
CA LYS A 276 12.64 7.78 12.88
C LYS A 276 12.69 6.27 12.63
N ALA A 277 11.68 5.69 11.94
CA ALA A 277 11.64 4.29 11.55
C ALA A 277 12.64 3.90 10.44
N SER A 278 13.62 4.77 10.14
CA SER A 278 14.73 4.45 9.23
C SER A 278 14.31 4.02 7.82
N GLY A 279 13.40 4.76 7.19
CA GLY A 279 12.98 4.53 5.81
C GLY A 279 11.99 3.37 5.61
N ARG A 280 11.44 2.80 6.66
CA ARG A 280 10.43 1.71 6.60
C ARG A 280 9.00 2.22 6.62
N ILE A 281 8.75 3.33 5.93
CA ILE A 281 7.41 3.87 5.70
C ILE A 281 6.95 3.44 4.31
N VAL A 282 5.69 3.02 4.20
CA VAL A 282 4.99 2.70 2.95
C VAL A 282 3.62 3.36 2.94
N ALA A 283 3.00 3.46 1.78
CA ALA A 283 1.67 4.04 1.62
C ALA A 283 0.63 2.97 1.25
N GLY A 284 -0.56 3.12 1.80
CA GLY A 284 -1.76 2.37 1.44
C GLY A 284 -2.95 3.33 1.31
N THR A 285 -3.98 2.94 0.58
CA THR A 285 -5.20 3.77 0.42
C THR A 285 -6.30 3.39 1.39
N ASP A 286 -6.26 2.17 1.93
CA ASP A 286 -7.41 1.55 2.57
C ASP A 286 -8.58 1.38 1.58
N SER A 287 -9.84 1.34 2.02
CA SER A 287 -11.02 1.06 1.22
C SER A 287 -11.74 2.33 0.72
N LEU A 288 -12.51 2.22 -0.37
CA LEU A 288 -13.44 3.27 -0.77
C LEU A 288 -14.58 3.52 0.24
N ALA A 289 -14.74 2.66 1.25
CA ALA A 289 -15.62 2.94 2.38
C ALA A 289 -15.06 4.05 3.29
N SER A 290 -13.73 4.25 3.31
CA SER A 290 -13.01 5.21 4.17
C SER A 290 -12.22 6.27 3.42
N THR A 291 -12.20 6.26 2.07
CA THR A 291 -11.51 7.27 1.25
C THR A 291 -12.34 7.60 0.00
N ASP A 292 -12.08 8.75 -0.61
CA ASP A 292 -12.77 9.16 -1.84
C ASP A 292 -12.11 8.57 -3.10
N HIS A 293 -10.83 8.21 -3.04
CA HIS A 293 -10.04 7.75 -4.18
C HIS A 293 -8.96 6.73 -3.77
N LEU A 294 -8.69 5.75 -4.64
CA LEU A 294 -7.60 4.79 -4.45
C LEU A 294 -6.30 5.27 -5.13
N SER A 295 -5.84 6.47 -4.75
CA SER A 295 -4.67 7.13 -5.35
C SER A 295 -3.48 7.19 -4.39
N ILE A 296 -2.45 6.39 -4.62
CA ILE A 296 -1.20 6.47 -3.85
C ILE A 296 -0.53 7.84 -4.00
N LEU A 297 -0.58 8.48 -5.17
CA LEU A 297 -0.09 9.86 -5.29
C LEU A 297 -0.88 10.81 -4.38
N GLY A 298 -2.19 10.60 -4.21
CA GLY A 298 -3.04 11.33 -3.26
C GLY A 298 -2.54 11.19 -1.83
N GLU A 299 -2.28 9.96 -1.40
CA GLU A 299 -1.73 9.69 -0.06
C GLU A 299 -0.35 10.37 0.14
N LEU A 300 0.54 10.25 -0.85
CA LEU A 300 1.87 10.89 -0.80
C LEU A 300 1.80 12.43 -0.74
N LYS A 301 0.80 13.07 -1.36
CA LYS A 301 0.57 14.52 -1.23
C LYS A 301 0.27 14.91 0.21
N LEU A 302 -0.67 14.21 0.86
CA LEU A 302 -1.04 14.44 2.25
C LEU A 302 0.15 14.23 3.20
N LEU A 303 0.91 13.16 3.00
CA LEU A 303 2.13 12.89 3.79
C LEU A 303 3.20 13.97 3.59
N HIS A 304 3.40 14.45 2.35
CA HIS A 304 4.36 15.52 2.05
C HIS A 304 3.92 16.86 2.65
N GLU A 305 2.62 17.14 2.63
CA GLU A 305 2.05 18.35 3.27
C GLU A 305 2.21 18.31 4.79
N ALA A 306 1.97 17.15 5.43
CA ALA A 306 2.16 16.97 6.87
C ALA A 306 3.63 17.08 7.30
N ALA A 307 4.58 16.80 6.41
CA ALA A 307 6.02 16.84 6.67
C ALA A 307 6.82 17.49 5.53
N PRO A 308 6.65 18.79 5.27
CA PRO A 308 7.19 19.49 4.11
C PRO A 308 8.72 19.60 4.08
N GLY A 309 9.40 19.22 5.16
CA GLY A 309 10.86 19.17 5.24
C GLY A 309 11.47 17.88 4.68
N ILE A 310 10.65 16.89 4.34
CA ILE A 310 11.15 15.65 3.73
C ILE A 310 11.40 15.87 2.23
N PRO A 311 12.54 15.45 1.68
CA PRO A 311 12.79 15.51 0.26
C PRO A 311 11.74 14.72 -0.55
N LEU A 312 11.33 15.26 -1.71
CA LEU A 312 10.29 14.62 -2.53
C LEU A 312 10.67 13.21 -2.99
N ASP A 313 11.93 12.96 -3.28
CA ASP A 313 12.41 11.64 -3.67
C ASP A 313 12.24 10.61 -2.55
N GLU A 314 12.38 10.99 -1.29
CA GLU A 314 12.08 10.12 -0.15
C GLU A 314 10.58 9.83 -0.04
N ILE A 315 9.72 10.84 -0.19
CA ILE A 315 8.25 10.66 -0.25
C ILE A 315 7.86 9.69 -1.37
N ILE A 316 8.45 9.83 -2.56
CA ILE A 316 8.20 8.94 -3.70
C ILE A 316 8.65 7.50 -3.40
N ARG A 317 9.75 7.31 -2.66
CA ARG A 317 10.20 5.98 -2.24
C ARG A 317 9.18 5.24 -1.39
N TRP A 318 8.40 5.94 -0.57
CA TRP A 318 7.34 5.33 0.27
C TRP A 318 6.23 4.68 -0.58
N GLY A 319 5.87 5.29 -1.70
CA GLY A 319 4.89 4.75 -2.65
C GLY A 319 5.49 3.91 -3.78
N THR A 320 6.79 3.59 -3.75
CA THR A 320 7.48 2.82 -4.81
C THR A 320 8.35 1.71 -4.23
N ILE A 321 9.67 1.93 -4.10
CA ILE A 321 10.61 0.89 -3.70
C ILE A 321 10.37 0.36 -2.28
N ASN A 322 9.93 1.20 -1.36
CA ASN A 322 9.64 0.75 0.00
C ASN A 322 8.45 -0.22 -0.01
N GLY A 323 7.36 0.13 -0.70
CA GLY A 323 6.20 -0.76 -0.87
C GLY A 323 6.57 -2.07 -1.57
N ALA A 324 7.40 -2.00 -2.63
CA ALA A 324 7.89 -3.19 -3.31
C ALA A 324 8.71 -4.11 -2.38
N ARG A 325 9.56 -3.54 -1.52
CA ARG A 325 10.33 -4.30 -0.50
C ARG A 325 9.43 -4.89 0.57
N ALA A 326 8.48 -4.11 1.08
CA ALA A 326 7.55 -4.56 2.09
C ALA A 326 6.67 -5.73 1.62
N MET A 327 6.41 -5.83 0.32
CA MET A 327 5.67 -6.92 -0.31
C MET A 327 6.56 -7.94 -1.05
N GLU A 328 7.90 -7.86 -0.89
CA GLU A 328 8.86 -8.77 -1.52
C GLU A 328 8.77 -8.82 -3.06
N MET A 329 8.45 -7.68 -3.69
CA MET A 329 8.35 -7.52 -5.14
C MET A 329 9.47 -6.66 -5.73
N ASP A 330 10.46 -6.25 -4.93
CA ASP A 330 11.51 -5.30 -5.32
C ASP A 330 12.55 -5.88 -6.31
N GLY A 331 12.54 -7.18 -6.52
CA GLY A 331 13.29 -7.80 -7.62
C GLY A 331 12.79 -7.40 -9.01
N ILE A 332 11.54 -6.96 -9.14
CA ILE A 332 10.90 -6.63 -10.43
C ILE A 332 10.37 -5.20 -10.45
N LEU A 333 9.85 -4.71 -9.33
CA LEU A 333 9.13 -3.44 -9.19
C LEU A 333 9.89 -2.44 -8.31
N GLY A 334 9.29 -1.25 -8.13
CA GLY A 334 9.66 -0.25 -7.13
C GLY A 334 10.84 0.64 -7.49
N SER A 335 11.68 0.27 -8.45
CA SER A 335 12.81 1.11 -8.89
C SER A 335 13.07 0.99 -10.38
N ILE A 336 13.57 2.09 -10.99
CA ILE A 336 13.98 2.11 -12.39
C ILE A 336 15.43 1.64 -12.45
N GLU A 337 15.61 0.34 -12.66
CA GLU A 337 16.92 -0.32 -12.76
C GLU A 337 16.93 -1.31 -13.92
N THR A 338 18.08 -1.50 -14.53
CA THR A 338 18.26 -2.44 -15.65
C THR A 338 17.80 -3.84 -15.29
N GLY A 339 16.97 -4.44 -16.13
CA GLY A 339 16.39 -5.77 -15.98
C GLY A 339 15.03 -5.79 -15.27
N LYS A 340 14.63 -4.74 -14.56
CA LYS A 340 13.31 -4.64 -13.92
C LYS A 340 12.22 -4.19 -14.89
N LYS A 341 10.94 -4.41 -14.49
CA LYS A 341 9.74 -3.96 -15.19
C LYS A 341 8.84 -3.16 -14.23
N PRO A 342 9.34 -2.01 -13.73
CA PRO A 342 8.62 -1.29 -12.69
C PRO A 342 7.38 -0.54 -13.20
N GLY A 343 7.15 -0.46 -14.51
CA GLY A 343 6.33 0.57 -15.12
C GLY A 343 7.01 1.94 -15.05
N LEU A 344 6.64 2.86 -15.92
CA LEU A 344 7.11 4.25 -15.85
C LEU A 344 5.92 5.20 -15.79
N LEU A 345 5.95 6.09 -14.82
CA LEU A 345 4.96 7.13 -14.62
C LEU A 345 5.62 8.50 -14.77
N LEU A 346 4.88 9.45 -15.32
CA LEU A 346 5.21 10.86 -15.27
C LEU A 346 4.33 11.53 -14.22
N ILE A 347 4.93 12.21 -13.24
CA ILE A 347 4.20 13.17 -12.40
C ILE A 347 4.21 14.51 -13.12
N GLU A 348 3.04 14.95 -13.53
CA GLU A 348 2.80 16.26 -14.13
C GLU A 348 2.40 17.29 -13.07
N LYS A 349 2.52 18.59 -13.39
CA LYS A 349 2.13 19.71 -12.51
C LYS A 349 2.83 19.66 -11.15
N VAL A 350 4.14 19.56 -11.16
CA VAL A 350 5.02 19.57 -9.98
C VAL A 350 5.74 20.90 -9.89
N ASP A 351 5.91 21.44 -8.69
CA ASP A 351 6.85 22.55 -8.47
C ASP A 351 8.30 22.02 -8.59
N LEU A 352 8.83 22.11 -9.80
CA LEU A 352 10.18 21.62 -10.13
C LEU A 352 11.30 22.46 -9.50
N ALA A 353 11.02 23.70 -9.10
CA ALA A 353 12.02 24.57 -8.47
C ALA A 353 12.23 24.19 -7.01
N ARG A 354 11.15 23.81 -6.33
CA ARG A 354 11.17 23.40 -4.92
C ARG A 354 11.13 21.88 -4.74
N LEU A 355 10.92 21.12 -5.81
CA LEU A 355 10.65 19.69 -5.81
C LEU A 355 9.51 19.34 -4.83
N ARG A 356 8.31 19.88 -5.11
CA ARG A 356 7.10 19.67 -4.30
C ARG A 356 5.93 19.22 -5.15
N LEU A 357 5.14 18.28 -4.61
CA LEU A 357 3.83 17.96 -5.14
C LEU A 357 2.88 19.13 -4.92
N LEU A 358 2.05 19.41 -5.91
CA LEU A 358 0.98 20.40 -5.85
C LEU A 358 -0.37 19.70 -5.70
N PRO A 359 -1.43 20.36 -5.22
CA PRO A 359 -2.76 19.74 -5.12
C PRO A 359 -3.25 19.14 -6.43
N ASP A 360 -2.93 19.76 -7.58
CA ASP A 360 -3.30 19.31 -8.92
C ASP A 360 -2.23 18.44 -9.62
N SER A 361 -1.16 18.05 -8.92
CA SER A 361 -0.20 17.05 -9.42
C SER A 361 -0.93 15.73 -9.72
N ARG A 362 -0.62 15.13 -10.85
CA ARG A 362 -1.24 13.88 -11.30
C ARG A 362 -0.22 12.97 -11.97
N VAL A 363 -0.51 11.68 -12.00
CA VAL A 363 0.28 10.72 -12.75
C VAL A 363 -0.24 10.51 -14.16
N ARG A 364 0.68 10.21 -15.08
CA ARG A 364 0.39 9.70 -16.41
C ARG A 364 1.29 8.50 -16.71
N ARG A 365 0.69 7.37 -17.13
CA ARG A 365 1.49 6.21 -17.56
C ARG A 365 2.25 6.53 -18.83
N LEU A 366 3.52 6.11 -18.83
CA LEU A 366 4.39 6.13 -20.01
C LEU A 366 4.66 4.71 -20.52
N LEU A 367 4.74 3.75 -19.57
CA LEU A 367 4.88 2.31 -19.84
C LEU A 367 4.02 1.51 -18.88
#